data_7db07e3543c3c54c2e2ae8e3aaf6ec9f
#
_entry.id   7db07e3543c3c54c2e2ae8e3aaf6ec9f
#
_cell.length_a   1.000
_cell.length_b   1.000
_cell.length_c   1.000
_cell.angle_alpha   90.00
_cell.angle_beta   90.00
_cell.angle_gamma   90.00
#
_symmetry.space_group_name_H-M   'P 1'
#
loop_
_entity.id
_entity.type
_entity.pdbx_description
1 polymer ?
#
loop_
_entity_poly.entity_id
_entity_poly.type
_entity_poly.pdbx_seq_one_letter_code
_entity_poly.pdbx_strand_id
1 'polypeptide(L)'
;YDDKRYSNRLKGCNSMTLSWVSIFRLGMVQMALGSIVVLTTSTLNRLMVVEGALPAIVPGLLVSFHYGIQITRPAWGFFSDTGNNRTKWILIGINVLGLGGILATIGVITIQLNFLFGLLISILAYGLIGLGVSCSGTSLLAFLAIATEPDRRAAAASLTWLMMIFGIAATAGIVGSLIEPYSEIRLLIIVSSVCISASLITVLAVYGIEKRHAKYLDKPSKQEQSILSGLKEIWVEPKARIFTIFVALSMTAYFMQELILEPYAGFVFNFSPGETTSLSGIQNMGVFFGMLAVGISVSGFKIGSLRMWVCFGCLGSAAALIAISLFAYNNFGVPFAIPVLMLGFCNGAFAVGAIGSMMQLAGHGKMNREGTRM
;
A
#
# COMPACT_ATOMS: atom_id res chain seq x y z
N TYR A 1 50.99 -2.12 6.96
CA TYR A 1 50.60 -2.94 5.78
C TYR A 1 49.15 -3.47 5.90
N ASP A 2 48.61 -3.55 7.10
CA ASP A 2 47.25 -4.07 7.38
C ASP A 2 46.13 -3.04 7.12
N ASP A 3 46.42 -1.77 7.25
CA ASP A 3 45.42 -0.69 7.13
C ASP A 3 44.88 -0.51 5.70
N LYS A 4 45.74 -0.75 4.69
CA LYS A 4 45.34 -0.73 3.25
C LYS A 4 44.49 -1.93 2.85
N ARG A 5 44.65 -3.08 3.50
CA ARG A 5 43.80 -4.27 3.28
C ARG A 5 42.42 -4.08 3.91
N TYR A 6 42.34 -3.44 5.08
CA TYR A 6 41.07 -3.11 5.73
C TYR A 6 40.29 -2.06 4.93
N SER A 7 40.97 -0.99 4.46
CA SER A 7 40.37 0.05 3.62
C SER A 7 39.88 -0.50 2.26
N ASN A 8 40.62 -1.42 1.64
CA ASN A 8 40.20 -2.06 0.38
C ASN A 8 39.07 -3.09 0.60
N ARG A 9 38.98 -3.75 1.75
CA ARG A 9 37.81 -4.57 2.08
C ARG A 9 36.56 -3.72 2.31
N LEU A 10 36.67 -2.57 2.94
CA LEU A 10 35.55 -1.63 3.13
C LEU A 10 35.10 -0.98 1.81
N LYS A 11 36.01 -0.67 0.90
CA LYS A 11 35.67 -0.17 -0.45
C LYS A 11 35.06 -1.25 -1.35
N GLY A 12 35.46 -2.51 -1.20
CA GLY A 12 34.85 -3.66 -1.88
C GLY A 12 33.48 -4.03 -1.32
N CYS A 13 33.20 -3.73 -0.05
CA CYS A 13 31.91 -3.96 0.59
C CYS A 13 30.83 -2.93 0.17
N ASN A 14 31.24 -1.68 -0.09
CA ASN A 14 30.34 -0.60 -0.52
C ASN A 14 29.79 -0.75 -1.96
N SER A 15 30.39 -1.61 -2.79
CA SER A 15 29.92 -1.86 -4.18
C SER A 15 28.84 -2.95 -4.27
N MET A 16 28.45 -3.55 -3.16
CA MET A 16 27.69 -4.80 -3.11
C MET A 16 26.27 -4.67 -2.57
N THR A 17 25.93 -3.56 -1.93
CA THR A 17 24.57 -3.24 -1.44
C THR A 17 23.80 -2.44 -2.47
N LEU A 18 22.46 -2.41 -2.33
CA LEU A 18 21.60 -1.62 -3.22
C LEU A 18 21.98 -0.13 -3.20
N SER A 19 22.26 0.40 -4.39
CA SER A 19 22.39 1.85 -4.56
C SER A 19 21.02 2.53 -4.40
N TRP A 20 20.99 3.84 -4.10
CA TRP A 20 19.76 4.62 -4.05
C TRP A 20 18.95 4.57 -5.33
N VAL A 21 19.62 4.50 -6.49
CA VAL A 21 18.96 4.33 -7.80
C VAL A 21 18.26 2.96 -7.88
N SER A 22 18.89 1.89 -7.37
CA SER A 22 18.26 0.57 -7.32
C SER A 22 17.07 0.53 -6.34
N ILE A 23 17.18 1.20 -5.20
CA ILE A 23 16.08 1.34 -4.23
C ILE A 23 14.91 2.11 -4.86
N PHE A 24 15.19 3.22 -5.57
CA PHE A 24 14.18 3.97 -6.30
C PHE A 24 13.50 3.12 -7.37
N ARG A 25 14.27 2.35 -8.16
CA ARG A 25 13.72 1.41 -9.14
C ARG A 25 12.80 0.37 -8.50
N LEU A 26 13.19 -0.20 -7.36
CA LEU A 26 12.31 -1.11 -6.60
C LEU A 26 11.08 -0.38 -6.06
N GLY A 27 11.20 0.89 -5.68
CA GLY A 27 10.07 1.75 -5.33
C GLY A 27 9.06 1.94 -6.48
N MET A 28 9.52 1.95 -7.75
CA MET A 28 8.61 1.98 -8.91
C MET A 28 7.70 0.74 -8.99
N VAL A 29 8.16 -0.42 -8.50
CA VAL A 29 7.32 -1.62 -8.39
C VAL A 29 6.21 -1.40 -7.37
N GLN A 30 6.55 -0.78 -6.24
CA GLN A 30 5.55 -0.47 -5.19
C GLN A 30 4.53 0.58 -5.70
N MET A 31 5.00 1.56 -6.47
CA MET A 31 4.16 2.52 -7.18
C MET A 31 3.19 1.82 -8.14
N ALA A 32 3.68 0.87 -8.94
CA ALA A 32 2.87 0.09 -9.87
C ALA A 32 1.81 -0.77 -9.16
N LEU A 33 2.16 -1.40 -8.02
CA LEU A 33 1.21 -2.13 -7.18
C LEU A 33 0.09 -1.21 -6.68
N GLY A 34 0.44 -0.04 -6.12
CA GLY A 34 -0.52 0.95 -5.65
C GLY A 34 -1.46 1.44 -6.75
N SER A 35 -0.93 1.67 -7.96
CA SER A 35 -1.69 2.12 -9.13
C SER A 35 -2.82 1.16 -9.54
N ILE A 36 -2.61 -0.15 -9.45
CA ILE A 36 -3.66 -1.13 -9.76
C ILE A 36 -4.63 -1.26 -8.59
N VAL A 37 -4.12 -1.31 -7.35
CA VAL A 37 -4.95 -1.51 -6.16
C VAL A 37 -5.96 -0.39 -5.98
N VAL A 38 -5.59 0.88 -6.19
CA VAL A 38 -6.53 2.01 -6.03
C VAL A 38 -7.73 1.91 -6.94
N LEU A 39 -7.58 1.43 -8.18
CA LEU A 39 -8.70 1.27 -9.10
C LEU A 39 -9.71 0.25 -8.59
N THR A 40 -9.23 -0.82 -7.98
CA THR A 40 -10.09 -1.92 -7.49
C THR A 40 -10.75 -1.62 -6.16
N THR A 41 -10.08 -0.89 -5.27
CA THR A 41 -10.61 -0.57 -3.94
C THR A 41 -11.44 0.72 -3.91
N SER A 42 -11.15 1.65 -4.78
CA SER A 42 -11.84 2.96 -4.88
C SER A 42 -12.83 2.99 -6.05
N THR A 43 -12.33 3.09 -7.28
CA THR A 43 -13.17 3.33 -8.47
C THR A 43 -14.20 2.22 -8.69
N LEU A 44 -13.78 0.94 -8.69
CA LEU A 44 -14.71 -0.17 -8.90
C LEU A 44 -15.67 -0.36 -7.72
N ASN A 45 -15.22 -0.10 -6.48
CA ASN A 45 -16.10 -0.10 -5.31
C ASN A 45 -17.24 0.92 -5.47
N ARG A 46 -16.90 2.16 -5.83
CA ARG A 46 -17.88 3.22 -6.08
C ARG A 46 -18.86 2.84 -7.20
N LEU A 47 -18.37 2.30 -8.32
CA LEU A 47 -19.22 1.90 -9.44
C LEU A 47 -20.22 0.81 -9.06
N MET A 48 -19.81 -0.16 -8.24
CA MET A 48 -20.74 -1.19 -7.73
C MET A 48 -21.85 -0.59 -6.85
N VAL A 49 -21.49 0.37 -5.98
CA VAL A 49 -22.44 0.93 -5.01
C VAL A 49 -23.35 1.98 -5.66
N VAL A 50 -22.81 2.89 -6.45
CA VAL A 50 -23.56 4.04 -6.99
C VAL A 50 -24.22 3.68 -8.31
N GLU A 51 -23.47 3.23 -9.33
CA GLU A 51 -24.00 2.91 -10.64
C GLU A 51 -24.73 1.55 -10.66
N GLY A 52 -24.15 0.56 -9.96
CA GLY A 52 -24.75 -0.78 -9.84
C GLY A 52 -25.88 -0.87 -8.81
N ALA A 53 -26.11 0.20 -8.03
CA ALA A 53 -27.09 0.23 -6.93
C ALA A 53 -26.99 -0.98 -5.97
N LEU A 54 -25.77 -1.52 -5.78
CA LEU A 54 -25.54 -2.63 -4.88
C LEU A 54 -25.43 -2.16 -3.43
N PRO A 55 -25.90 -2.95 -2.46
CA PRO A 55 -25.57 -2.70 -1.07
C PRO A 55 -24.07 -2.62 -0.86
N ALA A 56 -23.58 -1.60 -0.13
CA ALA A 56 -22.14 -1.38 0.10
C ALA A 56 -21.42 -2.57 0.75
N ILE A 57 -22.17 -3.49 1.37
CA ILE A 57 -21.64 -4.72 1.93
C ILE A 57 -21.03 -5.65 0.85
N VAL A 58 -21.55 -5.63 -0.38
CA VAL A 58 -21.07 -6.51 -1.48
C VAL A 58 -19.64 -6.15 -1.87
N PRO A 59 -19.33 -4.92 -2.32
CA PRO A 59 -17.94 -4.56 -2.61
C PRO A 59 -17.08 -4.55 -1.35
N GLY A 60 -17.63 -4.20 -0.18
CA GLY A 60 -16.90 -4.28 1.09
C GLY A 60 -16.42 -5.70 1.42
N LEU A 61 -17.25 -6.73 1.17
CA LEU A 61 -16.87 -8.14 1.33
C LEU A 61 -15.81 -8.56 0.30
N LEU A 62 -15.90 -8.12 -0.95
CA LEU A 62 -14.90 -8.40 -1.98
C LEU A 62 -13.52 -7.82 -1.60
N VAL A 63 -13.49 -6.57 -1.12
CA VAL A 63 -12.26 -5.93 -0.64
C VAL A 63 -11.74 -6.63 0.62
N SER A 64 -12.62 -7.00 1.55
CA SER A 64 -12.23 -7.77 2.74
C SER A 64 -11.66 -9.14 2.37
N PHE A 65 -12.23 -9.81 1.38
CA PHE A 65 -11.71 -11.07 0.84
C PHE A 65 -10.32 -10.90 0.23
N HIS A 66 -10.11 -9.86 -0.56
CA HIS A 66 -8.79 -9.50 -1.08
C HIS A 66 -7.75 -9.33 0.03
N TYR A 67 -8.08 -8.59 1.11
CA TYR A 67 -7.19 -8.46 2.26
C TYR A 67 -7.02 -9.77 3.04
N GLY A 68 -8.08 -10.57 3.15
CA GLY A 68 -8.02 -11.89 3.79
C GLY A 68 -7.02 -12.83 3.13
N ILE A 69 -6.96 -12.84 1.79
CA ILE A 69 -5.98 -13.63 1.03
C ILE A 69 -4.53 -13.19 1.31
N GLN A 70 -4.30 -11.94 1.72
CA GLN A 70 -2.96 -11.48 2.06
C GLN A 70 -2.37 -12.15 3.33
N ILE A 71 -3.15 -12.92 4.08
CA ILE A 71 -2.64 -13.83 5.11
C ILE A 71 -1.65 -14.85 4.52
N THR A 72 -1.71 -15.11 3.21
CA THR A 72 -0.76 -16.00 2.50
C THR A 72 0.64 -15.40 2.30
N ARG A 73 0.89 -14.13 2.66
CA ARG A 73 2.19 -13.45 2.50
C ARG A 73 3.40 -14.23 3.02
N PRO A 74 3.34 -14.91 4.21
CA PRO A 74 4.47 -15.71 4.69
C PRO A 74 4.85 -16.86 3.74
N ALA A 75 3.87 -17.50 3.09
CA ALA A 75 4.14 -18.55 2.11
C ALA A 75 4.88 -18.01 0.87
N TRP A 76 4.48 -16.85 0.37
CA TRP A 76 5.16 -16.18 -0.75
C TRP A 76 6.58 -15.74 -0.40
N GLY A 77 6.81 -15.28 0.85
CA GLY A 77 8.14 -15.02 1.37
C GLY A 77 9.01 -16.27 1.31
N PHE A 78 8.49 -17.39 1.80
CA PHE A 78 9.20 -18.67 1.77
C PHE A 78 9.52 -19.14 0.34
N PHE A 79 8.55 -19.08 -0.58
CA PHE A 79 8.78 -19.45 -2.00
C PHE A 79 9.80 -18.54 -2.67
N SER A 80 9.79 -17.25 -2.39
CA SER A 80 10.75 -16.31 -2.94
C SER A 80 12.17 -16.53 -2.40
N ASP A 81 12.29 -16.96 -1.14
CA ASP A 81 13.57 -17.22 -0.49
C ASP A 81 14.20 -18.55 -0.93
N THR A 82 13.39 -19.60 -1.10
CA THR A 82 13.86 -20.93 -1.54
C THR A 82 14.15 -21.01 -3.02
N GLY A 83 13.45 -20.22 -3.84
CA GLY A 83 13.55 -20.26 -5.30
C GLY A 83 14.70 -19.47 -5.91
N ASN A 84 15.53 -18.79 -5.13
CA ASN A 84 16.67 -17.96 -5.55
C ASN A 84 16.38 -16.99 -6.72
N ASN A 85 15.11 -16.59 -6.91
CA ASN A 85 14.70 -15.70 -8.02
C ASN A 85 13.52 -14.84 -7.59
N ARG A 86 13.80 -13.83 -6.77
CA ARG A 86 12.76 -12.90 -6.26
C ARG A 86 12.14 -12.06 -7.37
N THR A 87 12.94 -11.69 -8.36
CA THR A 87 12.47 -10.97 -9.56
C THR A 87 11.35 -11.72 -10.25
N LYS A 88 11.45 -13.05 -10.37
CA LYS A 88 10.40 -13.89 -10.98
C LYS A 88 9.08 -13.76 -10.22
N TRP A 89 9.10 -13.83 -8.90
CA TRP A 89 7.90 -13.73 -8.07
C TRP A 89 7.30 -12.33 -8.08
N ILE A 90 8.13 -11.28 -8.14
CA ILE A 90 7.66 -9.89 -8.34
C ILE A 90 6.91 -9.78 -9.67
N LEU A 91 7.47 -10.30 -10.76
CA LEU A 91 6.87 -10.23 -12.09
C LEU A 91 5.59 -11.09 -12.20
N ILE A 92 5.59 -12.29 -11.63
CA ILE A 92 4.37 -13.12 -11.59
C ILE A 92 3.27 -12.39 -10.80
N GLY A 93 3.62 -11.85 -9.62
CA GLY A 93 2.65 -11.19 -8.76
C GLY A 93 2.02 -9.96 -9.40
N ILE A 94 2.80 -9.08 -10.06
CA ILE A 94 2.24 -7.89 -10.72
C ILE A 94 1.34 -8.26 -11.91
N ASN A 95 1.69 -9.31 -12.68
CA ASN A 95 0.86 -9.76 -13.79
C ASN A 95 -0.44 -10.43 -13.30
N VAL A 96 -0.39 -11.22 -12.24
CA VAL A 96 -1.57 -11.80 -11.58
C VAL A 96 -2.48 -10.69 -11.04
N LEU A 97 -1.89 -9.65 -10.41
CA LEU A 97 -2.61 -8.49 -9.94
C LEU A 97 -3.29 -7.74 -11.10
N GLY A 98 -2.56 -7.48 -12.18
CA GLY A 98 -3.10 -6.80 -13.37
C GLY A 98 -4.24 -7.58 -14.02
N LEU A 99 -4.08 -8.90 -14.15
CA LEU A 99 -5.15 -9.78 -14.64
C LEU A 99 -6.37 -9.72 -13.72
N GLY A 100 -6.15 -9.75 -12.40
CA GLY A 100 -7.21 -9.58 -11.40
C GLY A 100 -7.93 -8.23 -11.55
N GLY A 101 -7.20 -7.13 -11.77
CA GLY A 101 -7.79 -5.80 -12.00
C GLY A 101 -8.69 -5.73 -13.25
N ILE A 102 -8.24 -6.33 -14.36
CA ILE A 102 -9.03 -6.40 -15.60
C ILE A 102 -10.28 -7.26 -15.38
N LEU A 103 -10.13 -8.45 -14.77
CA LEU A 103 -11.26 -9.31 -14.45
C LEU A 103 -12.25 -8.67 -13.47
N ALA A 104 -11.76 -7.90 -12.49
CA ALA A 104 -12.63 -7.16 -11.58
C ALA A 104 -13.49 -6.15 -12.33
N THR A 105 -12.90 -5.44 -13.30
CA THR A 105 -13.64 -4.51 -14.16
C THR A 105 -14.72 -5.24 -14.99
N ILE A 106 -14.37 -6.38 -15.59
CA ILE A 106 -15.34 -7.20 -16.32
C ILE A 106 -16.45 -7.70 -15.38
N GLY A 107 -16.09 -8.13 -14.17
CA GLY A 107 -17.05 -8.54 -13.14
C GLY A 107 -18.04 -7.45 -12.79
N VAL A 108 -17.57 -6.22 -12.54
CA VAL A 108 -18.42 -5.06 -12.22
C VAL A 108 -19.38 -4.72 -13.36
N ILE A 109 -18.92 -4.73 -14.61
CA ILE A 109 -19.76 -4.53 -15.78
C ILE A 109 -20.81 -5.66 -15.89
N THR A 110 -20.39 -6.91 -15.71
CA THR A 110 -21.26 -8.08 -15.86
C THR A 110 -22.30 -8.16 -14.74
N ILE A 111 -22.04 -7.66 -13.54
CA ILE A 111 -23.02 -7.62 -12.43
C ILE A 111 -24.31 -6.91 -12.84
N GLN A 112 -24.22 -5.86 -13.65
CA GLN A 112 -25.39 -5.11 -14.12
C GLN A 112 -26.24 -5.93 -15.11
N LEU A 113 -25.64 -6.88 -15.84
CA LEU A 113 -26.33 -7.76 -16.79
C LEU A 113 -26.83 -9.04 -16.14
N ASN A 114 -25.99 -9.66 -15.32
CA ASN A 114 -26.28 -10.89 -14.58
C ASN A 114 -25.52 -10.88 -13.25
N PHE A 115 -26.25 -10.62 -12.16
CA PHE A 115 -25.70 -10.46 -10.82
C PHE A 115 -24.84 -11.65 -10.39
N LEU A 116 -25.36 -12.87 -10.53
CA LEU A 116 -24.65 -14.07 -10.03
C LEU A 116 -23.34 -14.31 -10.78
N PHE A 117 -23.40 -14.22 -12.10
CA PHE A 117 -22.22 -14.45 -12.94
C PHE A 117 -21.16 -13.36 -12.74
N GLY A 118 -21.57 -12.08 -12.69
CA GLY A 118 -20.66 -10.99 -12.41
C GLY A 118 -20.06 -11.05 -11.01
N LEU A 119 -20.83 -11.49 -10.00
CA LEU A 119 -20.31 -11.70 -8.64
C LEU A 119 -19.25 -12.81 -8.59
N LEU A 120 -19.47 -13.94 -9.29
CA LEU A 120 -18.50 -15.03 -9.37
C LEU A 120 -17.18 -14.57 -10.02
N ILE A 121 -17.27 -13.80 -11.12
CA ILE A 121 -16.10 -13.19 -11.76
C ILE A 121 -15.39 -12.25 -10.78
N SER A 122 -16.13 -11.41 -10.05
CA SER A 122 -15.57 -10.47 -9.08
C SER A 122 -14.86 -11.19 -7.92
N ILE A 123 -15.44 -12.27 -7.38
CA ILE A 123 -14.80 -13.08 -6.33
C ILE A 123 -13.47 -13.65 -6.84
N LEU A 124 -13.45 -14.24 -8.03
CA LEU A 124 -12.22 -14.75 -8.64
C LEU A 124 -11.19 -13.62 -8.82
N ALA A 125 -11.63 -12.48 -9.35
CA ALA A 125 -10.81 -11.32 -9.61
C ALA A 125 -10.16 -10.77 -8.33
N TYR A 126 -10.94 -10.52 -7.28
CA TYR A 126 -10.42 -10.03 -5.99
C TYR A 126 -9.53 -11.08 -5.29
N GLY A 127 -9.76 -12.37 -5.55
CA GLY A 127 -8.86 -13.44 -5.19
C GLY A 127 -7.49 -13.30 -5.85
N LEU A 128 -7.45 -13.11 -7.17
CA LEU A 128 -6.22 -12.88 -7.92
C LEU A 128 -5.50 -11.60 -7.50
N ILE A 129 -6.25 -10.51 -7.23
CA ILE A 129 -5.69 -9.25 -6.70
C ILE A 129 -4.97 -9.51 -5.38
N GLY A 130 -5.60 -10.21 -4.42
CA GLY A 130 -5.00 -10.55 -3.13
C GLY A 130 -3.73 -11.40 -3.26
N LEU A 131 -3.75 -12.41 -4.13
CA LEU A 131 -2.58 -13.25 -4.43
C LEU A 131 -1.46 -12.45 -5.10
N GLY A 132 -1.78 -11.61 -6.07
CA GLY A 132 -0.84 -10.79 -6.81
C GLY A 132 -0.11 -9.79 -5.91
N VAL A 133 -0.86 -9.06 -5.06
CA VAL A 133 -0.29 -8.14 -4.07
C VAL A 133 0.59 -8.88 -3.06
N SER A 134 0.13 -10.05 -2.58
CA SER A 134 0.88 -10.86 -1.62
C SER A 134 2.20 -11.35 -2.23
N CYS A 135 2.15 -11.89 -3.42
CA CYS A 135 3.30 -12.45 -4.11
C CYS A 135 4.34 -11.36 -4.46
N SER A 136 3.91 -10.31 -5.17
CA SER A 136 4.82 -9.24 -5.62
C SER A 136 5.32 -8.40 -4.46
N GLY A 137 4.43 -7.92 -3.58
CA GLY A 137 4.77 -7.04 -2.47
C GLY A 137 5.70 -7.69 -1.45
N THR A 138 5.44 -8.96 -1.07
CA THR A 138 6.29 -9.67 -0.11
C THR A 138 7.67 -9.97 -0.69
N SER A 139 7.74 -10.42 -1.95
CA SER A 139 9.02 -10.70 -2.63
C SER A 139 9.86 -9.43 -2.80
N LEU A 140 9.22 -8.30 -3.09
CA LEU A 140 9.88 -6.99 -3.19
C LEU A 140 10.45 -6.54 -1.85
N LEU A 141 9.64 -6.59 -0.77
CA LEU A 141 10.07 -6.16 0.56
C LEU A 141 11.17 -7.08 1.12
N ALA A 142 11.07 -8.39 0.89
CA ALA A 142 12.12 -9.33 1.25
C ALA A 142 13.43 -9.04 0.49
N PHE A 143 13.35 -8.75 -0.81
CA PHE A 143 14.52 -8.37 -1.60
C PHE A 143 15.15 -7.07 -1.09
N LEU A 144 14.33 -6.05 -0.84
CA LEU A 144 14.79 -4.77 -0.30
C LEU A 144 15.48 -4.93 1.05
N ALA A 145 14.90 -5.72 1.97
CA ALA A 145 15.42 -5.94 3.32
C ALA A 145 16.79 -6.65 3.32
N ILE A 146 17.00 -7.63 2.43
CA ILE A 146 18.23 -8.41 2.40
C ILE A 146 19.35 -7.66 1.64
N ALA A 147 19.00 -6.99 0.55
CA ALA A 147 19.98 -6.35 -0.32
C ALA A 147 20.35 -4.91 0.12
N THR A 148 19.68 -4.35 1.15
CA THR A 148 19.97 -3.01 1.69
C THR A 148 20.76 -3.11 2.99
N GLU A 149 21.74 -2.20 3.16
CA GLU A 149 22.49 -2.06 4.42
C GLU A 149 21.55 -1.82 5.61
N PRO A 150 21.85 -2.42 6.80
CA PRO A 150 21.00 -2.28 7.98
C PRO A 150 20.63 -0.83 8.32
N ASP A 151 21.61 0.08 8.25
CA ASP A 151 21.42 1.51 8.59
C ASP A 151 20.53 2.25 7.59
N ARG A 152 20.36 1.71 6.37
CA ARG A 152 19.60 2.32 5.27
C ARG A 152 18.23 1.65 5.04
N ARG A 153 17.94 0.52 5.70
CA ARG A 153 16.71 -0.26 5.49
C ARG A 153 15.44 0.55 5.77
N ALA A 154 15.44 1.29 6.88
CA ALA A 154 14.29 2.11 7.26
C ALA A 154 14.00 3.19 6.21
N ALA A 155 15.04 3.89 5.74
CA ALA A 155 14.91 4.93 4.72
C ALA A 155 14.48 4.35 3.35
N ALA A 156 15.00 3.16 2.99
CA ALA A 156 14.62 2.46 1.77
C ALA A 156 13.14 2.02 1.80
N ALA A 157 12.68 1.46 2.92
CA ALA A 157 11.29 1.10 3.12
C ALA A 157 10.36 2.32 3.08
N SER A 158 10.74 3.43 3.72
CA SER A 158 9.97 4.68 3.68
C SER A 158 9.86 5.24 2.26
N LEU A 159 10.96 5.24 1.51
CA LEU A 159 10.96 5.71 0.12
C LEU A 159 10.02 4.87 -0.75
N THR A 160 10.10 3.53 -0.65
CA THR A 160 9.23 2.65 -1.44
C THR A 160 7.77 2.81 -1.06
N TRP A 161 7.46 3.05 0.21
CA TRP A 161 6.10 3.31 0.68
C TRP A 161 5.57 4.65 0.15
N LEU A 162 6.37 5.72 0.23
CA LEU A 162 6.02 7.02 -0.36
C LEU A 162 5.76 6.92 -1.86
N MET A 163 6.55 6.13 -2.58
CA MET A 163 6.33 5.91 -4.00
C MET A 163 5.03 5.16 -4.28
N MET A 164 4.62 4.23 -3.39
CA MET A 164 3.32 3.56 -3.48
C MET A 164 2.17 4.57 -3.35
N ILE A 165 2.20 5.41 -2.33
CA ILE A 165 1.16 6.44 -2.10
C ILE A 165 1.12 7.44 -3.25
N PHE A 166 2.29 7.86 -3.76
CA PHE A 166 2.36 8.70 -4.95
C PHE A 166 1.71 8.03 -6.17
N GLY A 167 1.98 6.73 -6.37
CA GLY A 167 1.36 5.94 -7.45
C GLY A 167 -0.16 5.88 -7.34
N ILE A 168 -0.68 5.65 -6.13
CA ILE A 168 -2.11 5.69 -5.82
C ILE A 168 -2.70 7.05 -6.19
N ALA A 169 -2.13 8.14 -5.66
CA ALA A 169 -2.63 9.50 -5.89
C ALA A 169 -2.59 9.91 -7.36
N ALA A 170 -1.45 9.68 -8.02
CA ALA A 170 -1.26 10.03 -9.43
C ALA A 170 -2.22 9.22 -10.33
N THR A 171 -2.35 7.92 -10.09
CA THR A 171 -3.25 7.07 -10.89
C THR A 171 -4.71 7.47 -10.68
N ALA A 172 -5.15 7.70 -9.44
CA ALA A 172 -6.52 8.13 -9.17
C ALA A 172 -6.81 9.49 -9.83
N GLY A 173 -5.88 10.45 -9.75
CA GLY A 173 -6.03 11.76 -10.42
C GLY A 173 -6.10 11.67 -11.95
N ILE A 174 -5.20 10.89 -12.57
CA ILE A 174 -5.16 10.69 -14.02
C ILE A 174 -6.41 9.93 -14.48
N VAL A 175 -6.75 8.82 -13.83
CA VAL A 175 -7.90 8.01 -14.20
C VAL A 175 -9.19 8.80 -14.01
N GLY A 176 -9.32 9.55 -12.90
CA GLY A 176 -10.47 10.42 -12.67
C GLY A 176 -10.71 11.42 -13.80
N SER A 177 -9.64 12.00 -14.36
CA SER A 177 -9.76 12.93 -15.50
C SER A 177 -10.05 12.23 -16.83
N LEU A 178 -9.60 10.99 -17.01
CA LEU A 178 -9.72 10.25 -18.27
C LEU A 178 -11.05 9.47 -18.40
N ILE A 179 -11.69 9.14 -17.27
CA ILE A 179 -12.88 8.30 -17.26
C ILE A 179 -14.14 9.03 -17.78
N GLU A 180 -14.10 10.35 -17.79
CA GLU A 180 -15.19 11.19 -18.29
C GLU A 180 -15.17 11.40 -19.82
N PRO A 181 -16.33 11.37 -20.51
CA PRO A 181 -17.63 10.87 -20.03
C PRO A 181 -17.57 9.36 -19.77
N TYR A 182 -18.23 8.92 -18.69
CA TYR A 182 -18.19 7.51 -18.27
C TYR A 182 -18.79 6.58 -19.34
N SER A 183 -18.10 5.46 -19.62
CA SER A 183 -18.63 4.32 -20.33
C SER A 183 -17.89 3.05 -19.92
N GLU A 184 -18.56 1.90 -19.98
CA GLU A 184 -17.99 0.60 -19.63
C GLU A 184 -16.74 0.25 -20.45
N ILE A 185 -16.79 0.54 -21.75
CA ILE A 185 -15.66 0.31 -22.67
C ILE A 185 -14.48 1.20 -22.30
N ARG A 186 -14.72 2.48 -22.00
CA ARG A 186 -13.69 3.42 -21.57
C ARG A 186 -13.06 2.98 -20.25
N LEU A 187 -13.86 2.56 -19.28
CA LEU A 187 -13.37 2.01 -18.02
C LEU A 187 -12.43 0.82 -18.26
N LEU A 188 -12.86 -0.15 -19.10
CA LEU A 188 -12.06 -1.34 -19.40
C LEU A 188 -10.73 -0.97 -20.10
N ILE A 189 -10.75 -0.02 -21.04
CA ILE A 189 -9.54 0.45 -21.73
C ILE A 189 -8.59 1.11 -20.72
N ILE A 190 -9.08 1.99 -19.86
CA ILE A 190 -8.27 2.70 -18.88
C ILE A 190 -7.64 1.73 -17.88
N VAL A 191 -8.44 0.85 -17.27
CA VAL A 191 -7.93 -0.14 -16.31
C VAL A 191 -6.91 -1.06 -16.96
N SER A 192 -7.18 -1.56 -18.17
CA SER A 192 -6.24 -2.39 -18.92
C SER A 192 -4.94 -1.65 -19.22
N SER A 193 -5.02 -0.37 -19.60
CA SER A 193 -3.84 0.47 -19.87
C SER A 193 -2.99 0.67 -18.61
N VAL A 194 -3.62 0.92 -17.46
CA VAL A 194 -2.91 1.03 -16.17
C VAL A 194 -2.24 -0.30 -15.80
N CYS A 195 -2.94 -1.43 -15.94
CA CYS A 195 -2.39 -2.76 -15.62
C CYS A 195 -1.19 -3.11 -16.53
N ILE A 196 -1.29 -2.83 -17.83
CA ILE A 196 -0.19 -3.06 -18.78
C ILE A 196 0.99 -2.14 -18.46
N SER A 197 0.73 -0.85 -18.24
CA SER A 197 1.78 0.12 -17.88
C SER A 197 2.49 -0.26 -16.59
N ALA A 198 1.74 -0.68 -15.55
CA ALA A 198 2.30 -1.16 -14.28
C ALA A 198 3.20 -2.39 -14.48
N SER A 199 2.79 -3.34 -15.32
CA SER A 199 3.59 -4.51 -15.67
C SER A 199 4.88 -4.12 -16.40
N LEU A 200 4.81 -3.24 -17.39
CA LEU A 200 5.97 -2.75 -18.12
C LEU A 200 6.94 -1.98 -17.22
N ILE A 201 6.43 -1.07 -16.39
CA ILE A 201 7.23 -0.33 -15.41
C ILE A 201 7.95 -1.32 -14.48
N THR A 202 7.25 -2.34 -14.00
CA THR A 202 7.83 -3.35 -13.11
C THR A 202 8.95 -4.14 -13.80
N VAL A 203 8.75 -4.58 -15.05
CA VAL A 203 9.78 -5.29 -15.82
C VAL A 203 11.04 -4.43 -15.94
N LEU A 204 10.89 -3.15 -16.34
CA LEU A 204 12.01 -2.21 -16.46
C LEU A 204 12.68 -1.93 -15.11
N ALA A 205 11.86 -1.81 -14.06
CA ALA A 205 12.33 -1.52 -12.70
C ALA A 205 13.22 -2.64 -12.15
N VAL A 206 12.82 -3.90 -12.28
CA VAL A 206 13.57 -5.03 -11.70
C VAL A 206 14.69 -5.54 -12.60
N TYR A 207 14.74 -5.11 -13.87
CA TYR A 207 15.69 -5.63 -14.86
C TYR A 207 17.14 -5.52 -14.38
N GLY A 208 17.82 -6.65 -14.29
CA GLY A 208 19.24 -6.76 -13.97
C GLY A 208 19.64 -6.47 -12.51
N ILE A 209 18.71 -6.08 -11.62
CA ILE A 209 19.05 -5.77 -10.24
C ILE A 209 19.48 -7.03 -9.48
N GLU A 210 18.71 -8.11 -9.55
CA GLU A 210 18.98 -9.35 -8.81
C GLU A 210 20.28 -10.02 -9.26
N LYS A 211 20.55 -10.06 -10.58
CA LYS A 211 21.79 -10.63 -11.12
C LYS A 211 23.05 -9.93 -10.60
N ARG A 212 22.98 -8.63 -10.35
CA ARG A 212 24.11 -7.83 -9.82
C ARG A 212 24.35 -8.10 -8.32
N HIS A 213 23.35 -8.60 -7.60
CA HIS A 213 23.37 -8.80 -6.15
C HIS A 213 23.28 -10.28 -5.76
N ALA A 214 23.24 -11.21 -6.72
CA ALA A 214 23.06 -12.66 -6.51
C ALA A 214 24.04 -13.26 -5.47
N LYS A 215 25.27 -12.75 -5.41
CA LYS A 215 26.32 -13.24 -4.50
C LYS A 215 26.01 -13.04 -2.99
N TYR A 216 25.02 -12.22 -2.63
CA TYR A 216 24.59 -11.95 -1.24
C TYR A 216 23.33 -12.66 -0.85
N LEU A 217 22.59 -13.22 -1.79
CA LEU A 217 21.31 -13.86 -1.59
C LEU A 217 21.44 -15.32 -1.11
N ASP A 218 22.68 -15.86 -1.10
CA ASP A 218 22.97 -17.29 -0.89
C ASP A 218 23.00 -17.76 0.56
N LYS A 219 22.52 -16.99 1.54
CA LYS A 219 22.37 -17.49 2.90
C LYS A 219 20.90 -17.53 3.30
N PRO A 220 20.23 -18.68 3.17
CA PRO A 220 18.97 -18.88 3.87
C PRO A 220 19.25 -18.78 5.36
N SER A 221 18.71 -17.79 6.04
CA SER A 221 18.69 -17.79 7.50
C SER A 221 17.79 -18.94 7.91
N LYS A 222 18.38 -20.06 8.32
CA LYS A 222 17.66 -21.12 9.03
C LYS A 222 17.16 -20.55 10.36
N GLN A 223 15.99 -19.97 10.36
CA GLN A 223 15.19 -19.78 11.55
C GLN A 223 13.85 -20.46 11.32
N GLU A 224 13.82 -21.75 11.57
CA GLU A 224 12.61 -22.52 11.83
C GLU A 224 12.02 -22.04 13.17
N GLN A 225 11.32 -20.93 13.16
CA GLN A 225 10.51 -20.53 14.30
C GLN A 225 9.05 -20.46 13.84
N SER A 226 8.22 -21.23 14.52
CA SER A 226 6.78 -21.23 14.30
C SER A 226 6.23 -19.80 14.49
N ILE A 227 5.53 -19.26 13.48
CA ILE A 227 4.83 -17.97 13.53
C ILE A 227 3.94 -17.89 14.78
N LEU A 228 3.30 -19.01 15.15
CA LEU A 228 2.45 -19.11 16.33
C LEU A 228 3.20 -18.84 17.65
N SER A 229 4.47 -19.25 17.76
CA SER A 229 5.27 -18.99 18.98
C SER A 229 5.61 -17.50 19.11
N GLY A 230 5.92 -16.83 17.99
CA GLY A 230 6.18 -15.39 17.94
C GLY A 230 4.94 -14.56 18.30
N LEU A 231 3.77 -14.92 17.75
CA LEU A 231 2.50 -14.27 18.08
C LEU A 231 2.14 -14.42 19.56
N LYS A 232 2.35 -15.60 20.14
CA LYS A 232 2.08 -15.84 21.57
C LYS A 232 2.98 -14.99 22.46
N GLU A 233 4.25 -14.82 22.10
CA GLU A 233 5.22 -13.99 22.83
C GLU A 233 4.81 -12.51 22.81
N ILE A 234 4.39 -11.97 21.64
CA ILE A 234 3.90 -10.59 21.50
C ILE A 234 2.64 -10.38 22.35
N TRP A 235 1.74 -11.37 22.40
CA TRP A 235 0.49 -11.26 23.15
C TRP A 235 0.68 -11.26 24.67
N VAL A 236 1.75 -11.88 25.16
CA VAL A 236 2.11 -11.89 26.58
C VAL A 236 2.69 -10.55 27.04
N GLU A 237 3.33 -9.77 26.14
CA GLU A 237 3.90 -8.46 26.49
C GLU A 237 2.81 -7.37 26.49
N PRO A 238 2.44 -6.75 27.66
CA PRO A 238 1.30 -5.83 27.73
C PRO A 238 1.43 -4.61 26.83
N LYS A 239 2.63 -4.07 26.68
CA LYS A 239 2.87 -2.88 25.81
C LYS A 239 2.67 -3.21 24.33
N ALA A 240 3.20 -4.36 23.88
CA ALA A 240 3.04 -4.81 22.50
C ALA A 240 1.57 -5.14 22.19
N ARG A 241 0.87 -5.80 23.13
CA ARG A 241 -0.56 -6.12 22.99
C ARG A 241 -1.43 -4.87 22.85
N ILE A 242 -1.29 -3.89 23.75
CA ILE A 242 -2.06 -2.64 23.70
C ILE A 242 -1.78 -1.90 22.40
N PHE A 243 -0.52 -1.84 21.97
CA PHE A 243 -0.15 -1.19 20.72
C PHE A 243 -0.73 -1.93 19.50
N THR A 244 -0.71 -3.27 19.49
CA THR A 244 -1.31 -4.08 18.42
C THR A 244 -2.82 -3.82 18.30
N ILE A 245 -3.54 -3.78 19.44
CA ILE A 245 -4.97 -3.46 19.46
C ILE A 245 -5.21 -2.04 18.92
N PHE A 246 -4.42 -1.06 19.36
CA PHE A 246 -4.51 0.32 18.89
C PHE A 246 -4.33 0.41 17.37
N VAL A 247 -3.28 -0.24 16.83
CA VAL A 247 -3.01 -0.24 15.38
C VAL A 247 -4.16 -0.94 14.63
N ALA A 248 -4.65 -2.08 15.12
CA ALA A 248 -5.75 -2.79 14.50
C ALA A 248 -7.02 -1.92 14.41
N LEU A 249 -7.41 -1.25 15.50
CA LEU A 249 -8.57 -0.37 15.53
C LEU A 249 -8.38 0.85 14.60
N SER A 250 -7.20 1.47 14.65
CA SER A 250 -6.89 2.64 13.83
C SER A 250 -6.86 2.31 12.34
N MET A 251 -6.29 1.17 11.96
CA MET A 251 -6.28 0.72 10.56
C MET A 251 -7.67 0.31 10.08
N THR A 252 -8.49 -0.28 10.93
CA THR A 252 -9.89 -0.57 10.61
C THR A 252 -10.65 0.73 10.30
N ALA A 253 -10.51 1.74 11.16
CA ALA A 253 -11.11 3.06 10.92
C ALA A 253 -10.60 3.72 9.63
N TYR A 254 -9.29 3.62 9.36
CA TYR A 254 -8.66 4.14 8.14
C TYR A 254 -9.25 3.49 6.88
N PHE A 255 -9.32 2.15 6.83
CA PHE A 255 -9.86 1.46 5.66
C PHE A 255 -11.36 1.64 5.49
N MET A 256 -12.13 1.76 6.59
CA MET A 256 -13.56 2.06 6.50
C MET A 256 -13.82 3.41 5.83
N GLN A 257 -13.10 4.46 6.22
CA GLN A 257 -13.28 5.77 5.60
C GLN A 257 -12.88 5.79 4.13
N GLU A 258 -11.83 5.06 3.76
CA GLU A 258 -11.36 4.94 2.37
C GLU A 258 -12.43 4.27 1.49
N LEU A 259 -13.08 3.21 1.99
CA LEU A 259 -14.15 2.51 1.25
C LEU A 259 -15.42 3.34 1.11
N ILE A 260 -15.72 4.21 2.06
CA ILE A 260 -16.99 4.96 2.10
C ILE A 260 -16.90 6.29 1.34
N LEU A 261 -15.74 6.91 1.26
CA LEU A 261 -15.59 8.29 0.77
C LEU A 261 -16.13 8.48 -0.66
N GLU A 262 -15.75 7.63 -1.60
CA GLU A 262 -16.21 7.74 -3.01
C GLU A 262 -17.71 7.46 -3.14
N PRO A 263 -18.27 6.36 -2.60
CA PRO A 263 -19.71 6.15 -2.60
C PRO A 263 -20.49 7.29 -1.92
N TYR A 264 -19.99 7.81 -0.81
CA TYR A 264 -20.61 8.93 -0.11
C TYR A 264 -20.68 10.18 -1.00
N ALA A 265 -19.57 10.54 -1.65
CA ALA A 265 -19.53 11.68 -2.56
C ALA A 265 -20.48 11.48 -3.76
N GLY A 266 -20.54 10.26 -4.30
CA GLY A 266 -21.47 9.92 -5.37
C GLY A 266 -22.95 10.04 -4.98
N PHE A 267 -23.34 9.52 -3.80
CA PHE A 267 -24.73 9.57 -3.36
C PHE A 267 -25.18 10.92 -2.83
N VAL A 268 -24.33 11.61 -2.07
CA VAL A 268 -24.73 12.85 -1.36
C VAL A 268 -24.59 14.07 -2.27
N PHE A 269 -23.53 14.13 -3.09
CA PHE A 269 -23.23 15.29 -3.93
C PHE A 269 -23.47 15.02 -5.43
N ASN A 270 -23.92 13.82 -5.80
CA ASN A 270 -24.09 13.39 -7.20
C ASN A 270 -22.81 13.54 -8.05
N PHE A 271 -21.64 13.33 -7.43
CA PHE A 271 -20.39 13.37 -8.14
C PHE A 271 -20.28 12.22 -9.14
N SER A 272 -19.79 12.52 -10.32
CA SER A 272 -19.52 11.55 -11.38
C SER A 272 -18.41 10.55 -10.98
N PRO A 273 -18.25 9.42 -11.67
CA PRO A 273 -17.15 8.48 -11.45
C PRO A 273 -15.78 9.15 -11.53
N GLY A 274 -15.59 10.06 -12.46
CA GLY A 274 -14.36 10.81 -12.62
C GLY A 274 -14.07 11.75 -11.46
N GLU A 275 -15.07 12.48 -11.00
CA GLU A 275 -14.95 13.39 -9.87
C GLU A 275 -14.62 12.64 -8.57
N THR A 276 -15.29 11.52 -8.29
CA THR A 276 -15.02 10.73 -7.08
C THR A 276 -13.65 10.05 -7.11
N THR A 277 -13.23 9.53 -8.27
CA THR A 277 -11.89 8.97 -8.43
C THR A 277 -10.80 10.03 -8.29
N SER A 278 -11.03 11.24 -8.83
CA SER A 278 -10.13 12.39 -8.63
C SER A 278 -10.07 12.80 -7.16
N LEU A 279 -11.18 12.70 -6.43
CA LEU A 279 -11.25 12.97 -4.99
C LEU A 279 -10.38 12.00 -4.17
N SER A 280 -10.37 10.70 -4.51
CA SER A 280 -9.41 9.73 -3.96
C SER A 280 -7.97 10.11 -4.27
N GLY A 281 -7.69 10.63 -5.45
CA GLY A 281 -6.39 11.18 -5.80
C GLY A 281 -5.97 12.32 -4.88
N ILE A 282 -6.87 13.26 -4.61
CA ILE A 282 -6.66 14.40 -3.70
C ILE A 282 -6.41 13.91 -2.26
N GLN A 283 -7.21 12.95 -1.78
CA GLN A 283 -7.01 12.35 -0.46
C GLN A 283 -5.62 11.72 -0.34
N ASN A 284 -5.22 10.91 -1.29
CA ASN A 284 -3.93 10.22 -1.27
C ASN A 284 -2.76 11.18 -1.48
N MET A 285 -2.94 12.29 -2.21
CA MET A 285 -1.97 13.37 -2.26
C MET A 285 -1.82 14.03 -0.88
N GLY A 286 -2.90 14.22 -0.14
CA GLY A 286 -2.86 14.63 1.26
C GLY A 286 -2.04 13.65 2.10
N VAL A 287 -2.27 12.34 1.98
CA VAL A 287 -1.49 11.30 2.69
C VAL A 287 0.00 11.43 2.36
N PHE A 288 0.34 11.60 1.09
CA PHE A 288 1.73 11.79 0.66
C PHE A 288 2.38 13.00 1.34
N PHE A 289 1.74 14.15 1.32
CA PHE A 289 2.28 15.35 1.98
C PHE A 289 2.32 15.22 3.50
N GLY A 290 1.33 14.59 4.13
CA GLY A 290 1.33 14.30 5.56
C GLY A 290 2.50 13.42 5.98
N MET A 291 2.76 12.35 5.24
CA MET A 291 3.91 11.46 5.47
C MET A 291 5.23 12.19 5.30
N LEU A 292 5.35 13.00 4.25
CA LEU A 292 6.55 13.78 3.95
C LEU A 292 6.81 14.83 5.05
N ALA A 293 5.77 15.55 5.45
CA ALA A 293 5.87 16.58 6.50
C ALA A 293 6.35 15.99 7.82
N VAL A 294 5.77 14.85 8.26
CA VAL A 294 6.21 14.19 9.50
C VAL A 294 7.61 13.62 9.36
N GLY A 295 7.91 12.98 8.23
CA GLY A 295 9.26 12.46 7.97
C GLY A 295 10.33 13.53 8.07
N ILE A 296 10.11 14.70 7.45
CA ILE A 296 11.03 15.85 7.51
C ILE A 296 11.08 16.45 8.92
N SER A 297 9.92 16.62 9.56
CA SER A 297 9.84 17.23 10.91
C SER A 297 10.57 16.40 11.96
N VAL A 298 10.34 15.08 11.98
CA VAL A 298 10.93 14.18 12.99
C VAL A 298 12.40 13.90 12.70
N SER A 299 12.75 13.58 11.44
CA SER A 299 14.11 13.17 11.07
C SER A 299 15.03 14.37 10.77
N GLY A 300 14.50 15.42 10.13
CA GLY A 300 15.27 16.60 9.74
C GLY A 300 15.37 17.62 10.85
N PHE A 301 14.25 18.15 11.29
CA PHE A 301 14.19 19.25 12.25
C PHE A 301 14.10 18.81 13.71
N LYS A 302 13.91 17.52 14.00
CA LYS A 302 13.69 16.96 15.33
C LYS A 302 12.51 17.63 16.07
N ILE A 303 11.48 18.06 15.33
CA ILE A 303 10.30 18.73 15.86
C ILE A 303 9.24 17.69 16.21
N GLY A 304 8.84 17.66 17.48
CA GLY A 304 7.78 16.80 17.99
C GLY A 304 8.21 15.34 18.20
N SER A 305 7.39 14.64 18.96
CA SER A 305 7.54 13.19 19.16
C SER A 305 6.63 12.41 18.22
N LEU A 306 6.96 11.16 17.92
CA LEU A 306 6.09 10.28 17.14
C LEU A 306 4.69 10.17 17.74
N ARG A 307 4.58 10.15 19.08
CA ARG A 307 3.29 10.14 19.78
C ARG A 307 2.44 11.37 19.49
N MET A 308 3.08 12.55 19.50
CA MET A 308 2.41 13.81 19.17
C MET A 308 1.83 13.77 17.76
N TRP A 309 2.59 13.28 16.77
CA TRP A 309 2.14 13.16 15.40
C TRP A 309 1.02 12.13 15.22
N VAL A 310 1.04 11.02 15.97
CA VAL A 310 -0.06 10.04 16.02
C VAL A 310 -1.33 10.70 16.55
N CYS A 311 -1.26 11.41 17.69
CA CYS A 311 -2.42 12.10 18.25
C CYS A 311 -2.96 13.18 17.32
N PHE A 312 -2.07 14.00 16.73
CA PHE A 312 -2.44 15.00 15.73
C PHE A 312 -3.16 14.37 14.54
N GLY A 313 -2.62 13.27 14.00
CA GLY A 313 -3.22 12.55 12.89
C GLY A 313 -4.61 12.02 13.21
N CYS A 314 -4.80 11.36 14.37
CA CYS A 314 -6.10 10.83 14.78
C CYS A 314 -7.14 11.95 15.01
N LEU A 315 -6.80 13.00 15.76
CA LEU A 315 -7.70 14.11 16.05
C LEU A 315 -8.03 14.92 14.79
N GLY A 316 -7.02 15.19 13.97
CA GLY A 316 -7.20 15.90 12.71
C GLY A 316 -8.05 15.12 11.71
N SER A 317 -7.86 13.79 11.61
CA SER A 317 -8.72 12.93 10.77
C SER A 317 -10.16 12.94 11.26
N ALA A 318 -10.39 12.87 12.58
CA ALA A 318 -11.74 12.96 13.16
C ALA A 318 -12.40 14.32 12.84
N ALA A 319 -11.67 15.42 13.01
CA ALA A 319 -12.16 16.76 12.66
C ALA A 319 -12.48 16.89 11.16
N ALA A 320 -11.62 16.35 10.29
CA ALA A 320 -11.84 16.36 8.85
C ALA A 320 -13.08 15.53 8.45
N LEU A 321 -13.30 14.38 9.07
CA LEU A 321 -14.51 13.56 8.83
C LEU A 321 -15.79 14.27 9.29
N ILE A 322 -15.75 14.95 10.43
CA ILE A 322 -16.87 15.80 10.89
C ILE A 322 -17.13 16.90 9.86
N ALA A 323 -16.09 17.59 9.39
CA ALA A 323 -16.21 18.62 8.35
C ALA A 323 -16.84 18.04 7.08
N ILE A 324 -16.36 16.88 6.58
CA ILE A 324 -16.92 16.20 5.41
C ILE A 324 -18.41 15.90 5.58
N SER A 325 -18.82 15.38 6.73
CA SER A 325 -20.25 15.11 6.98
C SER A 325 -21.09 16.35 7.09
N LEU A 326 -20.56 17.46 7.62
CA LEU A 326 -21.29 18.75 7.69
C LEU A 326 -21.50 19.38 6.32
N PHE A 327 -20.66 19.10 5.32
CA PHE A 327 -20.85 19.58 3.95
C PHE A 327 -22.16 19.09 3.31
N ALA A 328 -22.71 17.95 3.78
CA ALA A 328 -24.01 17.48 3.31
C ALA A 328 -25.17 18.41 3.72
N TYR A 329 -25.01 19.17 4.80
CA TYR A 329 -26.06 20.04 5.36
C TYR A 329 -25.87 21.53 5.05
N ASN A 330 -24.60 21.96 4.85
CA ASN A 330 -24.25 23.35 4.69
C ASN A 330 -23.26 23.56 3.56
N ASN A 331 -23.52 24.51 2.69
CA ASN A 331 -22.53 24.94 1.72
C ASN A 331 -21.59 25.97 2.38
N PHE A 332 -20.38 25.55 2.72
CA PHE A 332 -19.39 26.39 3.42
C PHE A 332 -18.66 27.39 2.50
N GLY A 333 -19.01 27.47 1.22
CA GLY A 333 -18.34 28.36 0.26
C GLY A 333 -16.88 28.00 -0.06
N VAL A 334 -16.43 26.84 0.39
CA VAL A 334 -15.10 26.29 0.09
C VAL A 334 -15.24 24.96 -0.68
N PRO A 335 -14.28 24.61 -1.55
CA PRO A 335 -14.35 23.34 -2.29
C PRO A 335 -14.33 22.13 -1.35
N PHE A 336 -15.19 21.13 -1.60
CA PHE A 336 -15.26 19.87 -0.86
C PHE A 336 -13.92 19.11 -0.84
N ALA A 337 -13.08 19.34 -1.83
CA ALA A 337 -11.73 18.76 -1.89
C ALA A 337 -10.83 19.17 -0.71
N ILE A 338 -11.06 20.34 -0.07
CA ILE A 338 -10.21 20.82 1.04
C ILE A 338 -10.29 19.92 2.27
N PRO A 339 -11.46 19.61 2.85
CA PRO A 339 -11.53 18.69 3.99
C PRO A 339 -11.07 17.28 3.62
N VAL A 340 -11.22 16.84 2.37
CA VAL A 340 -10.70 15.54 1.91
C VAL A 340 -9.17 15.54 1.85
N LEU A 341 -8.54 16.62 1.36
CA LEU A 341 -7.09 16.79 1.40
C LEU A 341 -6.56 16.80 2.84
N MET A 342 -7.25 17.53 3.75
CA MET A 342 -6.90 17.58 5.17
C MET A 342 -7.03 16.22 5.85
N LEU A 343 -8.08 15.45 5.51
CA LEU A 343 -8.24 14.07 5.97
C LEU A 343 -7.04 13.23 5.54
N GLY A 344 -6.65 13.31 4.26
CA GLY A 344 -5.48 12.62 3.74
C GLY A 344 -4.21 13.03 4.49
N PHE A 345 -3.96 14.32 4.67
CA PHE A 345 -2.78 14.83 5.38
C PHE A 345 -2.69 14.28 6.81
N CYS A 346 -3.78 14.30 7.55
CA CYS A 346 -3.82 13.78 8.92
C CYS A 346 -3.62 12.25 8.97
N ASN A 347 -4.17 11.52 8.00
CA ASN A 347 -3.96 10.09 7.84
C ASN A 347 -2.49 9.75 7.54
N GLY A 348 -1.83 10.54 6.69
CA GLY A 348 -0.41 10.40 6.40
C GLY A 348 0.47 10.66 7.63
N ALA A 349 0.14 11.69 8.39
CA ALA A 349 0.82 12.01 9.64
C ALA A 349 0.67 10.87 10.68
N PHE A 350 -0.54 10.32 10.82
CA PHE A 350 -0.81 9.15 11.65
C PHE A 350 0.03 7.94 11.21
N ALA A 351 0.05 7.62 9.91
CA ALA A 351 0.71 6.44 9.38
C ALA A 351 2.21 6.42 9.70
N VAL A 352 2.92 7.53 9.46
CA VAL A 352 4.36 7.63 9.79
C VAL A 352 4.59 7.54 11.30
N GLY A 353 3.77 8.21 12.10
CA GLY A 353 3.86 8.16 13.56
C GLY A 353 3.63 6.75 14.10
N ALA A 354 2.65 6.02 13.58
CA ALA A 354 2.33 4.64 13.96
C ALA A 354 3.45 3.67 13.56
N ILE A 355 3.92 3.73 12.30
CA ILE A 355 5.03 2.89 11.81
C ILE A 355 6.30 3.16 12.61
N GLY A 356 6.66 4.44 12.84
CA GLY A 356 7.83 4.81 13.63
C GLY A 356 7.75 4.31 15.07
N SER A 357 6.57 4.38 15.70
CA SER A 357 6.34 3.85 17.04
C SER A 357 6.45 2.33 17.10
N MET A 358 5.98 1.64 16.05
CA MET A 358 6.10 0.19 15.89
C MET A 358 7.58 -0.24 15.79
N MET A 359 8.37 0.48 15.00
CA MET A 359 9.81 0.23 14.86
C MET A 359 10.55 0.44 16.19
N GLN A 360 10.20 1.48 16.95
CA GLN A 360 10.79 1.71 18.28
C GLN A 360 10.45 0.58 19.27
N LEU A 361 9.21 0.10 19.27
CA LEU A 361 8.79 -1.03 20.11
C LEU A 361 9.50 -2.33 19.72
N ALA A 362 9.69 -2.58 18.43
CA ALA A 362 10.41 -3.75 17.93
C ALA A 362 11.87 -3.75 18.38
N GLY A 363 12.54 -2.59 18.35
CA GLY A 363 13.95 -2.44 18.75
C GLY A 363 14.25 -2.53 20.26
N HIS A 364 13.23 -2.38 21.14
CA HIS A 364 13.40 -2.46 22.60
C HIS A 364 13.20 -3.85 23.21
N GLY A 365 12.98 -4.88 22.39
CA GLY A 365 12.76 -6.26 22.85
C GLY A 365 14.03 -6.94 23.39
N LYS A 366 13.89 -7.74 24.46
CA LYS A 366 14.98 -8.44 25.14
C LYS A 366 15.66 -9.55 24.32
N MET A 367 15.19 -9.88 23.12
CA MET A 367 15.77 -10.87 22.20
C MET A 367 15.80 -10.27 20.79
N ASN A 368 16.84 -10.57 19.99
CA ASN A 368 17.04 -10.15 18.59
C ASN A 368 15.96 -10.72 17.64
N ARG A 369 14.69 -10.36 17.85
CA ARG A 369 13.52 -10.84 17.08
C ARG A 369 12.78 -9.69 16.42
N GLU A 370 13.52 -8.76 15.84
CA GLU A 370 12.95 -7.56 15.19
C GLU A 370 11.95 -7.91 14.09
N GLY A 371 12.22 -8.92 13.28
CA GLY A 371 11.34 -9.34 12.19
C GLY A 371 10.01 -9.99 12.61
N THR A 372 9.96 -10.63 13.80
CA THR A 372 8.72 -11.26 14.30
C THR A 372 7.81 -10.24 15.00
N ARG A 373 8.37 -9.09 15.42
CA ARG A 373 7.66 -8.01 16.11
C ARG A 373 7.12 -6.92 15.15
N MET A 374 7.57 -6.92 13.90
CA MET A 374 7.03 -6.14 12.79
C MET A 374 5.91 -6.89 12.07
#